data_9a64c6ccc61f1b1d4f8de477235a6603
#
_entry.id   9a64c6ccc61f1b1d4f8de477235a6603
#
_cell.length_a   1.000
_cell.length_b   1.000
_cell.length_c   1.000
_cell.angle_alpha   90.00
_cell.angle_beta   90.00
_cell.angle_gamma   90.00
#
_symmetry.space_group_name_H-M   'P 1'
#
loop_
_entity.id
_entity.type
_entity.pdbx_description
1 polymer ?
#
loop_
_entity_poly.entity_id
_entity_poly.type
_entity_poly.pdbx_seq_one_letter_code
_entity_poly.pdbx_strand_id
1 'polypeptide(L)'
;MGCSSSIDIHDFLPIEKEVYCIVAGEEQPVKKKLVLVFDDFERCKIGVIDLLGIINTYVEDKRIKTIVIASEDNIEDEENYKTFKEKVVERTVKLDMEYRRIQQEMIEDYKTETSEYKEFLKKESPKLFQVFEESGSRNLRTFKSCLIDFERVYGLWHSLKL
;
A
#
# COMPACT_ATOMS: atom_id res chain seq x y z
N MET A 1 -33.40 -17.27 16.34
CA MET A 1 -33.65 -16.00 15.65
C MET A 1 -32.29 -15.40 15.36
N GLY A 2 -31.76 -15.69 14.17
CA GLY A 2 -30.47 -15.17 13.71
C GLY A 2 -30.72 -13.82 13.04
N CYS A 3 -30.16 -12.78 13.62
CA CYS A 3 -30.12 -11.48 12.98
C CYS A 3 -28.99 -11.52 11.94
N SER A 4 -29.37 -11.75 10.68
CA SER A 4 -28.47 -11.54 9.55
C SER A 4 -28.39 -10.04 9.31
N SER A 5 -27.40 -9.39 9.90
CA SER A 5 -27.07 -8.02 9.53
C SER A 5 -26.28 -8.08 8.21
N SER A 6 -26.99 -7.94 7.09
CA SER A 6 -26.33 -7.62 5.83
C SER A 6 -25.67 -6.25 5.98
N ILE A 7 -24.33 -6.23 5.96
CA ILE A 7 -23.59 -4.99 5.90
C ILE A 7 -23.75 -4.45 4.48
N ASP A 8 -24.50 -3.36 4.34
CA ASP A 8 -24.63 -2.68 3.05
C ASP A 8 -23.41 -1.78 2.88
N ILE A 9 -22.55 -2.12 1.91
CA ILE A 9 -21.33 -1.39 1.63
C ILE A 9 -21.61 0.02 1.08
N HIS A 10 -22.86 0.29 0.66
CA HIS A 10 -23.30 1.63 0.29
C HIS A 10 -23.19 2.63 1.46
N ASP A 11 -23.19 2.13 2.71
CA ASP A 11 -23.00 2.96 3.90
C ASP A 11 -21.54 3.45 4.06
N PHE A 12 -20.59 2.76 3.41
CA PHE A 12 -19.16 3.05 3.53
C PHE A 12 -18.54 3.73 2.30
N LEU A 13 -19.15 3.61 1.13
CA LEU A 13 -18.66 4.21 -0.11
C LEU A 13 -19.75 5.08 -0.72
N PRO A 14 -19.60 6.43 -0.67
CA PRO A 14 -20.49 7.32 -1.41
C PRO A 14 -20.19 7.20 -2.91
N ILE A 15 -20.69 6.10 -3.54
CA ILE A 15 -20.43 5.78 -4.95
C ILE A 15 -21.24 6.68 -5.89
N GLU A 16 -22.20 7.44 -5.38
CA GLU A 16 -23.08 8.31 -6.16
C GLU A 16 -22.67 9.77 -6.24
N LYS A 17 -21.44 10.12 -5.88
CA LYS A 17 -20.96 11.45 -6.23
C LYS A 17 -20.55 11.46 -7.70
N GLU A 18 -21.41 12.02 -8.54
CA GLU A 18 -21.00 12.44 -9.88
C GLU A 18 -19.75 13.30 -9.75
N VAL A 19 -18.65 12.82 -10.35
CA VAL A 19 -17.41 13.57 -10.35
C VAL A 19 -17.46 14.53 -11.53
N TYR A 20 -17.46 15.81 -11.24
CA TYR A 20 -17.43 16.87 -12.25
C TYR A 20 -15.99 17.39 -12.40
N CYS A 21 -15.59 17.70 -13.61
CA CYS A 21 -14.39 18.48 -13.85
C CYS A 21 -14.78 19.82 -14.47
N ILE A 22 -14.04 20.86 -14.12
CA ILE A 22 -14.20 22.18 -14.75
C ILE A 22 -13.34 22.21 -16.00
N VAL A 23 -13.98 22.22 -17.16
CA VAL A 23 -13.32 22.38 -18.46
C VAL A 23 -13.83 23.68 -19.09
N ALA A 24 -12.93 24.61 -19.33
CA ALA A 24 -13.25 25.95 -19.89
C ALA A 24 -14.31 26.73 -19.09
N GLY A 25 -14.39 26.52 -17.76
CA GLY A 25 -15.35 27.22 -16.88
C GLY A 25 -16.73 26.60 -16.79
N GLU A 26 -16.98 25.47 -17.47
CA GLU A 26 -18.23 24.72 -17.38
C GLU A 26 -18.03 23.40 -16.63
N GLU A 27 -18.95 23.06 -15.73
CA GLU A 27 -19.01 21.76 -15.09
C GLU A 27 -19.47 20.70 -16.09
N GLN A 28 -18.60 19.76 -16.43
CA GLN A 28 -18.94 18.63 -17.28
C GLN A 28 -18.87 17.33 -16.48
N PRO A 29 -19.88 16.44 -16.65
CA PRO A 29 -19.85 15.12 -16.03
C PRO A 29 -18.68 14.32 -16.61
N VAL A 30 -17.77 13.91 -15.74
CA VAL A 30 -16.63 13.10 -16.16
C VAL A 30 -17.10 11.67 -16.33
N LYS A 31 -17.22 11.19 -17.54
CA LYS A 31 -17.31 9.75 -17.85
C LYS A 31 -15.95 9.09 -17.57
N LYS A 32 -15.51 9.13 -16.32
CA LYS A 32 -14.29 8.40 -15.92
C LYS A 32 -14.65 6.93 -15.78
N LYS A 33 -13.81 6.07 -16.33
CA LYS A 33 -13.86 4.65 -16.03
C LYS A 33 -13.44 4.53 -14.54
N LEU A 34 -14.40 4.22 -13.69
CA LEU A 34 -14.15 3.97 -12.28
C LEU A 34 -13.30 2.70 -12.16
N VAL A 35 -12.28 2.76 -11.32
CA VAL A 35 -11.50 1.61 -10.89
C VAL A 35 -11.55 1.61 -9.37
N LEU A 36 -11.99 0.49 -8.78
CA LEU A 36 -11.95 0.30 -7.34
C LEU A 36 -10.63 -0.34 -6.94
N VAL A 37 -10.04 0.13 -5.84
CA VAL A 37 -8.83 -0.47 -5.27
C VAL A 37 -9.13 -0.80 -3.82
N PHE A 38 -9.04 -2.08 -3.48
CA PHE A 38 -9.12 -2.59 -2.11
C PHE A 38 -7.69 -2.84 -1.64
N ASP A 39 -7.23 -2.05 -0.68
CA ASP A 39 -5.89 -2.17 -0.11
C ASP A 39 -5.95 -2.79 1.29
N ASP A 40 -4.83 -3.37 1.75
CA ASP A 40 -4.71 -4.06 3.04
C ASP A 40 -5.81 -5.14 3.26
N PHE A 41 -6.12 -5.90 2.22
CA PHE A 41 -7.20 -6.90 2.21
C PHE A 41 -7.10 -7.88 3.40
N GLU A 42 -5.89 -8.33 3.76
CA GLU A 42 -5.62 -9.24 4.87
C GLU A 42 -5.90 -8.65 6.26
N ARG A 43 -6.03 -7.32 6.34
CA ARG A 43 -6.31 -6.61 7.62
C ARG A 43 -7.78 -6.32 7.82
N CYS A 44 -8.60 -6.65 6.86
CA CYS A 44 -10.03 -6.42 6.96
C CYS A 44 -10.65 -7.29 8.05
N LYS A 45 -11.50 -6.71 8.89
CA LYS A 45 -12.21 -7.47 9.95
C LYS A 45 -13.42 -8.25 9.42
N ILE A 46 -13.78 -8.05 8.17
CA ILE A 46 -14.83 -8.81 7.49
C ILE A 46 -14.22 -10.16 7.07
N GLY A 47 -14.98 -11.24 7.21
CA GLY A 47 -14.54 -12.55 6.74
C GLY A 47 -14.13 -12.52 5.27
N VAL A 48 -13.05 -13.21 4.94
CA VAL A 48 -12.45 -13.20 3.59
C VAL A 48 -13.48 -13.55 2.51
N ILE A 49 -14.36 -14.52 2.78
CA ILE A 49 -15.42 -14.96 1.84
C ILE A 49 -16.43 -13.85 1.61
N ASP A 50 -16.87 -13.19 2.69
CA ASP A 50 -17.84 -12.10 2.60
C ASP A 50 -17.26 -10.92 1.83
N LEU A 51 -15.99 -10.59 2.10
CA LEU A 51 -15.29 -9.51 1.41
C LEU A 51 -15.11 -9.80 -0.09
N LEU A 52 -14.75 -11.03 -0.45
CA LEU A 52 -14.68 -11.45 -1.86
C LEU A 52 -16.06 -11.45 -2.52
N GLY A 53 -17.11 -11.83 -1.80
CA GLY A 53 -18.50 -11.74 -2.28
C GLY A 53 -18.92 -10.30 -2.59
N ILE A 54 -18.55 -9.35 -1.72
CA ILE A 54 -18.76 -7.92 -1.94
C ILE A 54 -18.02 -7.44 -3.18
N ILE A 55 -16.74 -7.80 -3.31
CA ILE A 55 -15.91 -7.44 -4.47
C ILE A 55 -16.53 -7.99 -5.75
N ASN A 56 -17.02 -9.24 -5.73
CA ASN A 56 -17.65 -9.88 -6.86
C ASN A 56 -18.88 -9.11 -7.36
N THR A 57 -19.69 -8.55 -6.45
CA THR A 57 -20.83 -7.70 -6.81
C THR A 57 -20.41 -6.49 -7.64
N TYR A 58 -19.27 -5.88 -7.33
CA TYR A 58 -18.76 -4.75 -8.15
C TYR A 58 -18.24 -5.20 -9.50
N VAL A 59 -17.58 -6.35 -9.53
CA VAL A 59 -16.99 -6.89 -10.77
C VAL A 59 -18.08 -7.39 -11.73
N GLU A 60 -18.97 -8.26 -11.26
CA GLU A 60 -19.97 -8.91 -12.11
C GLU A 60 -21.18 -8.02 -12.39
N ASP A 61 -21.82 -7.50 -11.34
CA ASP A 61 -23.09 -6.78 -11.48
C ASP A 61 -22.88 -5.37 -12.04
N LYS A 62 -21.86 -4.67 -11.51
CA LYS A 62 -21.59 -3.27 -11.88
C LYS A 62 -20.53 -3.13 -12.97
N ARG A 63 -19.86 -4.20 -13.34
CA ARG A 63 -18.78 -4.24 -14.34
C ARG A 63 -17.68 -3.20 -14.10
N ILE A 64 -17.37 -2.97 -12.83
CA ILE A 64 -16.33 -2.05 -12.40
C ILE A 64 -15.01 -2.81 -12.33
N LYS A 65 -13.95 -2.25 -12.95
CA LYS A 65 -12.60 -2.79 -12.80
C LYS A 65 -12.14 -2.66 -11.37
N THR A 66 -11.69 -3.76 -10.80
CA THR A 66 -11.31 -3.83 -9.39
C THR A 66 -9.89 -4.36 -9.26
N ILE A 67 -9.13 -3.77 -8.35
CA ILE A 67 -7.78 -4.19 -7.97
C ILE A 67 -7.82 -4.52 -6.49
N VAL A 68 -7.30 -5.68 -6.12
CA VAL A 68 -7.12 -6.08 -4.71
C VAL A 68 -5.63 -6.13 -4.42
N ILE A 69 -5.21 -5.44 -3.38
CA ILE A 69 -3.82 -5.46 -2.89
C ILE A 69 -3.83 -6.20 -1.56
N ALA A 70 -3.07 -7.28 -1.49
CA ALA A 70 -3.05 -8.16 -0.33
C ALA A 70 -1.66 -8.75 -0.08
N SER A 71 -1.36 -8.99 1.18
CA SER A 71 -0.28 -9.88 1.60
C SER A 71 -0.85 -11.27 1.79
N GLU A 72 -0.81 -12.10 0.74
CA GLU A 72 -1.47 -13.42 0.76
C GLU A 72 -0.95 -14.33 1.87
N ASP A 73 0.31 -14.21 2.24
CA ASP A 73 0.93 -14.98 3.33
C ASP A 73 0.33 -14.66 4.72
N ASN A 74 -0.39 -13.55 4.85
CA ASN A 74 -1.01 -13.09 6.09
C ASN A 74 -2.55 -13.24 6.09
N ILE A 75 -3.11 -13.90 5.09
CA ILE A 75 -4.56 -14.13 5.02
C ILE A 75 -4.91 -15.31 5.92
N GLU A 76 -5.79 -15.07 6.88
CA GLU A 76 -6.44 -16.11 7.65
C GLU A 76 -7.40 -16.89 6.73
N ASP A 77 -7.61 -18.19 6.99
CA ASP A 77 -8.48 -19.06 6.17
C ASP A 77 -8.02 -19.23 4.71
N GLU A 78 -6.75 -19.59 4.54
CA GLU A 78 -6.07 -19.74 3.25
C GLU A 78 -6.80 -20.67 2.26
N GLU A 79 -7.42 -21.75 2.74
CA GLU A 79 -8.07 -22.75 1.90
C GLU A 79 -9.33 -22.19 1.24
N ASN A 80 -10.18 -21.52 2.02
CA ASN A 80 -11.36 -20.86 1.49
C ASN A 80 -11.00 -19.67 0.61
N TYR A 81 -9.98 -18.90 0.99
CA TYR A 81 -9.47 -17.81 0.17
C TYR A 81 -9.06 -18.30 -1.23
N LYS A 82 -8.26 -19.36 -1.33
CA LYS A 82 -7.83 -19.92 -2.62
C LYS A 82 -9.01 -20.31 -3.49
N THR A 83 -9.96 -21.02 -2.90
CA THR A 83 -11.15 -21.50 -3.63
C THR A 83 -12.01 -20.36 -4.17
N PHE A 84 -12.20 -19.30 -3.38
CA PHE A 84 -12.99 -18.14 -3.81
C PHE A 84 -12.20 -17.23 -4.76
N LYS A 85 -10.91 -17.06 -4.51
CA LYS A 85 -10.03 -16.27 -5.38
C LYS A 85 -10.09 -16.75 -6.83
N GLU A 86 -10.01 -18.05 -7.06
CA GLU A 86 -10.10 -18.63 -8.41
C GLU A 86 -11.38 -18.25 -9.16
N LYS A 87 -12.47 -17.98 -8.43
CA LYS A 87 -13.77 -17.61 -9.03
C LYS A 87 -13.90 -16.12 -9.31
N VAL A 88 -13.26 -15.27 -8.50
CA VAL A 88 -13.47 -13.82 -8.49
C VAL A 88 -12.31 -13.06 -9.12
N VAL A 89 -11.09 -13.60 -8.99
CA VAL A 89 -9.87 -12.92 -9.45
C VAL A 89 -9.43 -13.49 -10.79
N GLU A 90 -9.56 -12.70 -11.83
CA GLU A 90 -9.15 -13.07 -13.19
C GLU A 90 -7.63 -13.17 -13.34
N ARG A 91 -6.90 -12.28 -12.68
CA ARG A 91 -5.42 -12.21 -12.81
C ARG A 91 -4.75 -11.85 -11.49
N THR A 92 -3.77 -12.65 -11.10
CA THR A 92 -2.88 -12.35 -9.96
C THR A 92 -1.50 -11.92 -10.48
N VAL A 93 -0.98 -10.86 -9.89
CA VAL A 93 0.38 -10.36 -10.14
C VAL A 93 1.13 -10.38 -8.82
N LYS A 94 2.18 -11.16 -8.75
CA LYS A 94 3.08 -11.15 -7.59
C LYS A 94 4.14 -10.06 -7.79
N LEU A 95 4.29 -9.22 -6.78
CA LEU A 95 5.35 -8.20 -6.77
C LEU A 95 6.57 -8.77 -6.05
N ASP A 96 7.61 -9.05 -6.82
CA ASP A 96 8.92 -9.34 -6.26
C ASP A 96 9.68 -8.03 -6.07
N MET A 97 9.97 -7.71 -4.81
CA MET A 97 10.65 -6.46 -4.47
C MET A 97 12.17 -6.65 -4.49
N GLU A 98 12.84 -5.91 -5.35
CA GLU A 98 14.29 -5.73 -5.30
C GLU A 98 14.63 -4.74 -4.18
N TYR A 99 14.68 -5.23 -2.93
CA TYR A 99 14.85 -4.40 -1.74
C TYR A 99 16.02 -3.43 -1.85
N ARG A 100 17.18 -3.90 -2.31
CA ARG A 100 18.38 -3.07 -2.45
C ARG A 100 18.17 -1.89 -3.40
N ARG A 101 17.51 -2.12 -4.53
CA ARG A 101 17.22 -1.07 -5.48
C ARG A 101 16.30 -0.02 -4.89
N ILE A 102 15.22 -0.47 -4.21
CA ILE A 102 14.28 0.45 -3.59
C ILE A 102 14.96 1.23 -2.46
N GLN A 103 15.77 0.59 -1.64
CA GLN A 103 16.54 1.27 -0.58
C GLN A 103 17.49 2.31 -1.16
N GLN A 104 18.14 2.01 -2.28
CA GLN A 104 18.99 2.96 -2.99
C GLN A 104 18.19 4.17 -3.47
N GLU A 105 17.07 3.95 -4.14
CA GLU A 105 16.15 5.01 -4.58
C GLU A 105 15.66 5.85 -3.38
N MET A 106 15.32 5.20 -2.26
CA MET A 106 14.91 5.91 -1.03
C MET A 106 16.01 6.83 -0.48
N ILE A 107 17.29 6.43 -0.56
CA ILE A 107 18.42 7.29 -0.17
C ILE A 107 18.60 8.43 -1.18
N GLU A 108 18.47 8.16 -2.47
CA GLU A 108 18.62 9.18 -3.51
C GLU A 108 17.51 10.24 -3.43
N ASP A 109 16.28 9.82 -3.13
CA ASP A 109 15.12 10.70 -2.99
C ASP A 109 14.96 11.28 -1.58
N TYR A 110 15.84 10.90 -0.65
CA TYR A 110 15.75 11.37 0.72
C TYR A 110 15.88 12.89 0.80
N LYS A 111 14.85 13.52 1.36
CA LYS A 111 14.81 14.97 1.57
C LYS A 111 15.41 15.29 2.93
N THR A 112 16.52 15.94 2.94
CA THR A 112 17.20 16.44 4.15
C THR A 112 17.51 17.91 3.97
N GLU A 113 17.62 18.62 5.07
CA GLU A 113 18.00 20.03 5.08
C GLU A 113 19.52 20.21 4.88
N THR A 114 20.31 19.15 5.15
CA THR A 114 21.77 19.17 5.05
C THR A 114 22.29 18.25 3.94
N SER A 115 23.02 18.82 2.98
CA SER A 115 23.68 18.03 1.94
C SER A 115 24.68 16.99 2.51
N GLU A 116 25.31 17.31 3.63
CA GLU A 116 26.31 16.48 4.31
C GLU A 116 25.74 15.14 4.77
N TYR A 117 24.54 15.14 5.34
CA TYR A 117 23.88 13.90 5.75
C TYR A 117 23.51 13.03 4.53
N LYS A 118 23.08 13.63 3.45
CA LYS A 118 22.77 12.89 2.21
C LYS A 118 24.03 12.26 1.61
N GLU A 119 25.14 12.96 1.59
CA GLU A 119 26.42 12.41 1.12
C GLU A 119 26.90 11.27 2.03
N PHE A 120 26.74 11.43 3.35
CA PHE A 120 27.02 10.37 4.31
C PHE A 120 26.18 9.13 4.03
N LEU A 121 24.85 9.26 3.85
CA LEU A 121 23.97 8.14 3.52
C LEU A 121 24.41 7.43 2.24
N LYS A 122 24.72 8.17 1.19
CA LYS A 122 25.21 7.59 -0.08
C LYS A 122 26.50 6.81 0.10
N LYS A 123 27.44 7.36 0.86
CA LYS A 123 28.75 6.74 1.12
C LYS A 123 28.62 5.46 1.94
N GLU A 124 27.77 5.47 2.97
CA GLU A 124 27.63 4.36 3.90
C GLU A 124 26.47 3.41 3.52
N SER A 125 25.79 3.65 2.39
CA SER A 125 24.67 2.83 1.92
C SER A 125 24.94 1.33 1.88
N PRO A 126 26.13 0.83 1.49
CA PRO A 126 26.39 -0.61 1.51
C PRO A 126 26.30 -1.22 2.91
N LYS A 127 26.79 -0.51 3.93
CA LYS A 127 26.70 -0.96 5.32
C LYS A 127 25.26 -0.89 5.85
N LEU A 128 24.54 0.19 5.50
CA LEU A 128 23.13 0.34 5.88
C LEU A 128 22.28 -0.81 5.34
N PHE A 129 22.50 -1.19 4.08
CA PHE A 129 21.79 -2.31 3.46
C PHE A 129 22.15 -3.65 4.13
N GLN A 130 23.44 -3.86 4.42
CA GLN A 130 23.88 -5.07 5.11
C GLN A 130 23.24 -5.20 6.49
N VAL A 131 23.28 -4.15 7.31
CA VAL A 131 22.66 -4.14 8.66
C VAL A 131 21.15 -4.39 8.57
N PHE A 132 20.48 -3.80 7.57
CA PHE A 132 19.06 -4.02 7.38
C PHE A 132 18.75 -5.47 6.97
N GLU A 133 19.53 -6.06 6.09
CA GLU A 133 19.40 -7.48 5.72
C GLU A 133 19.66 -8.41 6.91
N GLU A 134 20.72 -8.16 7.68
CA GLU A 134 21.05 -8.94 8.89
C GLU A 134 19.97 -8.86 9.96
N SER A 135 19.22 -7.75 10.03
CA SER A 135 18.08 -7.60 10.95
C SER A 135 16.90 -8.52 10.62
N GLY A 136 16.90 -9.15 9.45
CA GLY A 136 15.77 -9.96 8.95
C GLY A 136 14.52 -9.16 8.59
N SER A 137 14.55 -7.84 8.77
CA SER A 137 13.43 -6.97 8.43
C SER A 137 13.32 -6.80 6.91
N ARG A 138 12.10 -6.93 6.41
CA ARG A 138 11.76 -6.61 5.01
C ARG A 138 10.84 -5.40 4.88
N ASN A 139 10.64 -4.67 5.98
CA ASN A 139 9.71 -3.55 6.02
C ASN A 139 10.41 -2.24 5.62
N LEU A 140 10.12 -1.75 4.43
CA LEU A 140 10.70 -0.49 3.91
C LEU A 140 10.27 0.74 4.72
N ARG A 141 9.10 0.71 5.41
CA ARG A 141 8.71 1.79 6.33
C ARG A 141 9.68 1.87 7.50
N THR A 142 10.10 0.71 8.03
CA THR A 142 11.12 0.64 9.08
C THR A 142 12.44 1.21 8.58
N PHE A 143 12.88 0.84 7.38
CA PHE A 143 14.09 1.40 6.79
C PHE A 143 14.02 2.93 6.70
N LYS A 144 12.90 3.47 6.19
CA LYS A 144 12.67 4.92 6.11
C LYS A 144 12.71 5.60 7.48
N SER A 145 12.06 5.00 8.49
CA SER A 145 12.08 5.54 9.85
C SER A 145 13.48 5.55 10.44
N CYS A 146 14.27 4.50 10.18
CA CYS A 146 15.68 4.45 10.62
C CYS A 146 16.51 5.58 9.99
N LEU A 147 16.31 5.93 8.72
CA LEU A 147 17.03 7.04 8.09
C LEU A 147 16.69 8.38 8.79
N ILE A 148 15.42 8.59 9.13
CA ILE A 148 14.98 9.82 9.83
C ILE A 148 15.56 9.90 11.24
N ASP A 149 15.50 8.81 11.99
CA ASP A 149 16.01 8.79 13.36
C ASP A 149 17.55 8.93 13.38
N PHE A 150 18.21 8.33 12.40
CA PHE A 150 19.65 8.43 12.27
C PHE A 150 20.11 9.85 11.90
N GLU A 151 19.34 10.60 11.11
CA GLU A 151 19.62 12.01 10.82
C GLU A 151 19.70 12.85 12.10
N ARG A 152 18.77 12.61 13.03
CA ARG A 152 18.75 13.29 14.32
C ARG A 152 20.02 13.01 15.12
N VAL A 153 20.44 11.74 15.18
CA VAL A 153 21.66 11.32 15.87
C VAL A 153 22.90 11.90 15.21
N TYR A 154 22.94 11.91 13.88
CA TYR A 154 24.02 12.47 13.08
C TYR A 154 24.21 13.97 13.36
N GLY A 155 23.11 14.72 13.37
CA GLY A 155 23.14 16.15 13.71
C GLY A 155 23.65 16.43 15.12
N LEU A 156 23.21 15.65 16.11
CA LEU A 156 23.70 15.75 17.48
C LEU A 156 25.20 15.44 17.57
N TRP A 157 25.67 14.39 16.89
CA TRP A 157 27.08 14.02 16.90
C TRP A 157 27.97 15.10 16.26
N HIS A 158 27.50 15.71 15.15
CA HIS A 158 28.24 16.83 14.52
C HIS A 158 28.25 18.07 15.40
N SER A 159 27.20 18.38 16.13
CA SER A 159 27.16 19.53 17.04
C SER A 159 28.05 19.36 18.28
N LEU A 160 28.35 18.12 18.66
CA LEU A 160 29.24 17.83 19.81
C LEU A 160 30.75 17.80 19.44
N LYS A 161 31.07 17.84 18.15
CA LYS A 161 32.47 17.87 17.66
C LYS A 161 33.06 19.27 17.51
N LEU A 162 32.41 20.31 18.03
CA LEU A 162 32.92 21.69 18.10
C LEU A 162 34.02 21.83 19.13
#